data_948615997b1eb6d725cc94ef6ea5fa75
#
_entry.id   948615997b1eb6d725cc94ef6ea5fa75
#
_cell.length_a   1.000
_cell.length_b   1.000
_cell.length_c   1.000
_cell.angle_alpha   90.00
_cell.angle_beta   90.00
_cell.angle_gamma   90.00
#
_symmetry.space_group_name_H-M   'P 1'
#
loop_
_entity.id
_entity.type
_entity.pdbx_description
1 polymer ?
#
loop_
_entity_poly.entity_id
_entity_poly.type
_entity_poly.pdbx_seq_one_letter_code
_entity_poly.pdbx_strand_id
1 'polypeptide(L)'
;MSLNFLDFEQPIAELEAKIDSLTAVSRQDEKLDINIDEEVHRLREKSVELTRKIFADLGAWQIAQLARHPQRPYTLDYVRLAFDEFDELAGDRAYADDKAIVGGIARLDGRPVMIIGHQKGRETKEKIRRNFGMPAPEGYRKALRLMQMAERFKMPIITFIDTPGAYPGVGAEERGQSEAIARNLREMSHLSVPTICTVIGEGGSGGALAIGVGDKVNMLQYSTYSVISPEGCASILWKSADKAPLAAEAMGIIAPRLKELKLIDSIIPEPLGGAHRNPEAMAASLKAQLLADLADLDVLSTEDLKNRRYQRLMSYGYA
;
A
#
# COMPACT_ATOMS: atom_id res chain seq x y z
N MET A 1 1.75 -1.69 21.99
CA MET A 1 0.40 -1.95 21.41
C MET A 1 0.23 -3.46 21.33
N SER A 2 -0.91 -4.02 21.76
CA SER A 2 -1.18 -5.44 21.54
C SER A 2 -1.23 -5.71 20.04
N LEU A 3 -0.60 -6.78 19.59
CA LEU A 3 -0.67 -7.23 18.20
C LEU A 3 -2.10 -7.66 17.90
N ASN A 4 -2.62 -7.22 16.77
CA ASN A 4 -3.91 -7.68 16.26
C ASN A 4 -3.64 -8.82 15.30
N PHE A 5 -4.17 -10.01 15.57
CA PHE A 5 -3.96 -11.21 14.78
C PHE A 5 -5.18 -11.49 13.92
N LEU A 6 -4.95 -11.89 12.68
CA LEU A 6 -6.00 -12.40 11.80
C LEU A 6 -6.32 -13.86 12.11
N ASP A 7 -7.47 -14.37 11.64
CA ASP A 7 -7.92 -15.73 11.98
C ASP A 7 -6.89 -16.81 11.65
N PHE A 8 -6.19 -16.70 10.53
CA PHE A 8 -5.17 -17.66 10.14
C PHE A 8 -3.86 -17.55 10.96
N GLU A 9 -3.70 -16.47 11.72
CA GLU A 9 -2.59 -16.24 12.63
C GLU A 9 -2.86 -16.75 14.06
N GLN A 10 -4.05 -17.31 14.36
CA GLN A 10 -4.41 -17.77 15.71
C GLN A 10 -3.37 -18.69 16.36
N PRO A 11 -2.75 -19.67 15.64
CA PRO A 11 -1.70 -20.50 16.23
C PRO A 11 -0.46 -19.71 16.69
N ILE A 12 -0.17 -18.59 16.01
CA ILE A 12 0.92 -17.67 16.40
C ILE A 12 0.47 -16.87 17.62
N ALA A 13 -0.75 -16.36 17.62
CA ALA A 13 -1.31 -15.59 18.73
C ALA A 13 -1.31 -16.37 20.05
N GLU A 14 -1.72 -17.63 20.01
CA GLU A 14 -1.70 -18.53 21.17
C GLU A 14 -0.27 -18.74 21.72
N LEU A 15 0.69 -18.88 20.82
CA LEU A 15 2.10 -19.05 21.20
C LEU A 15 2.69 -17.76 21.79
N GLU A 16 2.40 -16.61 21.19
CA GLU A 16 2.82 -15.30 21.72
C GLU A 16 2.20 -15.00 23.09
N ALA A 17 0.91 -15.30 23.28
CA ALA A 17 0.26 -15.15 24.59
C ALA A 17 0.91 -16.03 25.67
N LYS A 18 1.36 -17.26 25.33
CA LYS A 18 2.10 -18.12 26.23
C LYS A 18 3.48 -17.54 26.56
N ILE A 19 4.18 -17.00 25.57
CA ILE A 19 5.49 -16.34 25.77
C ILE A 19 5.33 -15.14 26.71
N ASP A 20 4.31 -14.31 26.49
CA ASP A 20 4.04 -13.13 27.33
C ASP A 20 3.73 -13.54 28.77
N SER A 21 2.92 -14.58 28.98
CA SER A 21 2.59 -15.06 30.32
C SER A 21 3.82 -15.61 31.07
N LEU A 22 4.69 -16.37 30.42
CA LEU A 22 5.92 -16.89 30.99
C LEU A 22 6.91 -15.75 31.30
N THR A 23 7.04 -14.79 30.38
CA THR A 23 7.89 -13.63 30.59
C THR A 23 7.42 -12.74 31.76
N ALA A 24 6.10 -12.64 31.97
CA ALA A 24 5.53 -11.93 33.11
C ALA A 24 5.83 -12.64 34.44
N VAL A 25 5.78 -13.99 34.48
CA VAL A 25 6.12 -14.78 35.67
C VAL A 25 7.61 -14.68 35.98
N SER A 26 8.51 -14.80 35.00
CA SER A 26 9.96 -14.65 35.17
C SER A 26 10.34 -13.30 35.82
N ARG A 27 9.64 -12.23 35.48
CA ARG A 27 9.88 -10.88 36.06
C ARG A 27 9.44 -10.72 37.51
N GLN A 28 8.58 -11.61 38.01
CA GLN A 28 8.03 -11.52 39.38
C GLN A 28 8.83 -12.33 40.40
N ASP A 29 9.62 -13.30 40.00
CA ASP A 29 10.34 -14.18 40.90
C ASP A 29 11.77 -14.49 40.39
N GLU A 30 12.75 -13.71 40.86
CA GLU A 30 14.17 -13.81 40.47
C GLU A 30 14.83 -15.19 40.76
N LYS A 31 14.19 -16.06 41.57
CA LYS A 31 14.69 -17.39 41.91
C LYS A 31 14.29 -18.50 40.92
N LEU A 32 13.39 -18.20 39.98
CA LEU A 32 12.87 -19.18 38.98
C LEU A 32 13.54 -19.07 37.60
N ASP A 33 14.64 -18.35 37.49
CA ASP A 33 15.11 -17.64 36.29
C ASP A 33 15.62 -18.55 35.15
N ILE A 34 16.44 -19.56 35.42
CA ILE A 34 17.22 -20.20 34.35
C ILE A 34 16.34 -21.08 33.44
N ASN A 35 15.36 -21.78 34.01
CA ASN A 35 14.54 -22.73 33.25
C ASN A 35 13.42 -22.00 32.43
N ILE A 36 12.93 -20.85 32.89
CA ILE A 36 11.90 -20.09 32.21
C ILE A 36 12.48 -19.36 31.00
N ASP A 37 13.67 -18.82 31.10
CA ASP A 37 14.33 -18.10 30.01
C ASP A 37 14.68 -19.03 28.84
N GLU A 38 15.15 -20.26 29.13
CA GLU A 38 15.36 -21.27 28.08
C GLU A 38 14.07 -21.67 27.39
N GLU A 39 12.97 -21.83 28.14
CA GLU A 39 11.67 -22.16 27.57
C GLU A 39 11.11 -21.00 26.76
N VAL A 40 11.21 -19.77 27.23
CA VAL A 40 10.83 -18.56 26.48
C VAL A 40 11.62 -18.45 25.17
N HIS A 41 12.93 -18.69 25.20
CA HIS A 41 13.75 -18.70 24.00
C HIS A 41 13.28 -19.76 22.99
N ARG A 42 13.07 -20.99 23.44
CA ARG A 42 12.56 -22.09 22.62
C ARG A 42 11.19 -21.79 22.01
N LEU A 43 10.29 -21.18 22.78
CA LEU A 43 8.96 -20.80 22.28
C LEU A 43 9.04 -19.67 21.25
N ARG A 44 9.96 -18.71 21.41
CA ARG A 44 10.20 -17.66 20.41
C ARG A 44 10.72 -18.22 19.09
N GLU A 45 11.68 -19.15 19.13
CA GLU A 45 12.15 -19.84 17.93
C GLU A 45 11.02 -20.58 17.23
N LYS A 46 10.19 -21.29 18.01
CA LYS A 46 9.01 -21.98 17.49
C LYS A 46 7.99 -21.02 16.90
N SER A 47 7.78 -19.83 17.48
CA SER A 47 6.90 -18.78 16.94
C SER A 47 7.41 -18.29 15.60
N VAL A 48 8.71 -18.02 15.46
CA VAL A 48 9.32 -17.61 14.19
C VAL A 48 9.17 -18.70 13.12
N GLU A 49 9.42 -19.97 13.46
CA GLU A 49 9.28 -21.10 12.54
C GLU A 49 7.82 -21.27 12.09
N LEU A 50 6.89 -21.22 13.03
CA LEU A 50 5.46 -21.30 12.75
C LEU A 50 4.99 -20.16 11.86
N THR A 51 5.45 -18.93 12.14
CA THR A 51 5.15 -17.76 11.30
C THR A 51 5.69 -17.97 9.89
N ARG A 52 6.93 -18.43 9.71
CA ARG A 52 7.46 -18.75 8.38
C ARG A 52 6.60 -19.76 7.64
N LYS A 53 6.19 -20.82 8.32
CA LYS A 53 5.37 -21.89 7.72
C LYS A 53 4.01 -21.36 7.26
N ILE A 54 3.32 -20.57 8.11
CA ILE A 54 2.02 -20.01 7.77
C ILE A 54 2.15 -18.98 6.62
N PHE A 55 3.13 -18.08 6.70
CA PHE A 55 3.32 -17.02 5.71
C PHE A 55 3.94 -17.49 4.38
N ALA A 56 4.47 -18.70 4.32
CA ALA A 56 4.95 -19.30 3.08
C ALA A 56 3.81 -19.80 2.17
N ASP A 57 2.61 -20.03 2.70
CA ASP A 57 1.48 -20.67 2.00
C ASP A 57 0.17 -19.88 2.16
N LEU A 58 0.25 -18.56 2.09
CA LEU A 58 -0.94 -17.71 2.16
C LEU A 58 -1.69 -17.71 0.82
N GLY A 59 -2.99 -18.06 0.85
CA GLY A 59 -3.89 -17.90 -0.26
C GLY A 59 -4.26 -16.43 -0.53
N ALA A 60 -4.85 -16.14 -1.69
CA ALA A 60 -5.18 -14.78 -2.09
C ALA A 60 -6.16 -14.08 -1.14
N TRP A 61 -7.07 -14.82 -0.50
CA TRP A 61 -7.97 -14.27 0.50
C TRP A 61 -7.23 -13.82 1.77
N GLN A 62 -6.32 -14.63 2.28
CA GLN A 62 -5.50 -14.30 3.45
C GLN A 62 -4.62 -13.06 3.17
N ILE A 63 -4.04 -12.98 1.97
CA ILE A 63 -3.30 -11.80 1.52
C ILE A 63 -4.22 -10.58 1.44
N ALA A 64 -5.45 -10.72 0.95
CA ALA A 64 -6.41 -9.62 0.91
C ALA A 64 -6.77 -9.11 2.32
N GLN A 65 -6.92 -10.00 3.29
CA GLN A 65 -7.12 -9.63 4.69
C GLN A 65 -5.88 -8.91 5.26
N LEU A 66 -4.68 -9.43 4.97
CA LEU A 66 -3.42 -8.84 5.43
C LEU A 66 -3.16 -7.46 4.80
N ALA A 67 -3.52 -7.26 3.52
CA ALA A 67 -3.44 -5.96 2.83
C ALA A 67 -4.26 -4.86 3.54
N ARG A 68 -5.33 -5.25 4.23
CA ARG A 68 -6.24 -4.37 4.99
C ARG A 68 -5.99 -4.37 6.49
N HIS A 69 -4.91 -5.02 6.93
CA HIS A 69 -4.62 -5.13 8.36
C HIS A 69 -4.58 -3.75 9.03
N PRO A 70 -5.30 -3.51 10.16
CA PRO A 70 -5.46 -2.17 10.74
C PRO A 70 -4.17 -1.53 11.26
N GLN A 71 -3.14 -2.34 11.53
CA GLN A 71 -1.82 -1.87 11.98
C GLN A 71 -0.83 -1.72 10.81
N ARG A 72 -1.23 -2.03 9.58
CA ARG A 72 -0.36 -1.87 8.41
C ARG A 72 0.05 -0.40 8.25
N PRO A 73 1.32 -0.10 7.90
CA PRO A 73 1.75 1.27 7.67
C PRO A 73 1.00 1.92 6.52
N TYR A 74 0.56 3.16 6.70
CA TYR A 74 -0.07 4.00 5.70
C TYR A 74 0.93 4.99 5.10
N THR A 75 0.52 5.78 4.13
CA THR A 75 1.38 6.75 3.43
C THR A 75 2.19 7.62 4.38
N LEU A 76 1.56 8.24 5.39
CA LEU A 76 2.27 9.12 6.33
C LEU A 76 3.25 8.38 7.26
N ASP A 77 3.07 7.08 7.48
CA ASP A 77 4.05 6.28 8.21
C ASP A 77 5.32 6.08 7.35
N TYR A 78 5.16 5.75 6.08
CA TYR A 78 6.30 5.65 5.15
C TYR A 78 6.98 6.98 4.93
N VAL A 79 6.21 8.08 4.84
CA VAL A 79 6.78 9.44 4.76
C VAL A 79 7.70 9.69 5.96
N ARG A 80 7.24 9.42 7.17
CA ARG A 80 8.03 9.63 8.39
C ARG A 80 9.27 8.73 8.49
N LEU A 81 9.19 7.49 7.98
CA LEU A 81 10.23 6.47 8.15
C LEU A 81 11.28 6.45 7.03
N ALA A 82 10.92 6.88 5.82
CA ALA A 82 11.77 6.74 4.64
C ALA A 82 12.19 8.06 3.99
N PHE A 83 11.56 9.18 4.36
CA PHE A 83 11.79 10.49 3.77
C PHE A 83 12.10 11.54 4.83
N ASP A 84 12.68 12.65 4.38
CA ASP A 84 12.98 13.81 5.20
C ASP A 84 12.21 15.04 4.69
N GLU A 85 12.03 16.05 5.54
CA GLU A 85 11.50 17.40 5.20
C GLU A 85 10.15 17.36 4.45
N PHE A 86 9.16 16.62 4.95
CA PHE A 86 7.85 16.56 4.30
C PHE A 86 6.98 17.79 4.60
N ASP A 87 6.67 18.54 3.55
CA ASP A 87 5.75 19.68 3.56
C ASP A 87 4.45 19.32 2.84
N GLU A 88 3.35 19.14 3.59
CA GLU A 88 2.03 18.80 3.02
C GLU A 88 1.41 20.00 2.26
N LEU A 89 0.95 19.77 1.04
CA LEU A 89 0.32 20.75 0.15
C LEU A 89 -1.16 20.45 -0.05
N ALA A 90 -1.98 20.83 0.91
CA ALA A 90 -3.42 20.57 0.94
C ALA A 90 -4.22 21.33 -0.13
N GLY A 91 -5.44 20.86 -0.42
CA GLY A 91 -6.45 21.52 -1.24
C GLY A 91 -6.29 21.36 -2.75
N ASP A 92 -7.43 21.33 -3.46
CA ASP A 92 -7.49 21.13 -4.91
C ASP A 92 -7.45 22.47 -5.72
N ARG A 93 -7.57 23.60 -5.05
CA ARG A 93 -7.68 24.96 -5.65
C ARG A 93 -8.93 25.14 -6.51
N ALA A 94 -9.96 24.32 -6.31
CA ALA A 94 -11.24 24.40 -7.01
C ALA A 94 -12.45 24.38 -6.07
N TYR A 95 -12.48 23.44 -5.12
CA TYR A 95 -13.60 23.25 -4.22
C TYR A 95 -13.17 23.09 -2.76
N ALA A 96 -12.37 22.06 -2.43
CA ALA A 96 -12.01 21.76 -1.05
C ALA A 96 -10.68 21.00 -0.96
N ASP A 97 -10.35 20.57 0.27
CA ASP A 97 -9.33 19.59 0.52
C ASP A 97 -9.96 18.23 0.85
N ASP A 98 -9.38 17.15 0.33
CA ASP A 98 -9.75 15.78 0.64
C ASP A 98 -8.66 15.12 1.48
N LYS A 99 -9.02 14.65 2.66
CA LYS A 99 -8.08 14.03 3.61
C LYS A 99 -7.76 12.56 3.30
N ALA A 100 -8.46 11.94 2.34
CA ALA A 100 -8.16 10.58 1.89
C ALA A 100 -6.95 10.51 0.94
N ILE A 101 -6.56 11.64 0.34
CA ILE A 101 -5.27 11.80 -0.34
C ILE A 101 -4.43 12.82 0.43
N VAL A 102 -3.21 12.47 0.71
CA VAL A 102 -2.16 13.37 1.20
C VAL A 102 -1.11 13.53 0.12
N GLY A 103 -0.48 14.69 0.07
CA GLY A 103 0.63 14.91 -0.84
C GLY A 103 1.41 16.17 -0.51
N GLY A 104 2.66 16.19 -0.93
CA GLY A 104 3.58 17.27 -0.60
C GLY A 104 4.98 17.01 -1.12
N ILE A 105 5.86 17.94 -0.84
CA ILE A 105 7.28 17.86 -1.18
C ILE A 105 8.02 17.21 -0.02
N ALA A 106 8.95 16.30 -0.34
CA ALA A 106 9.85 15.69 0.63
C ALA A 106 11.24 15.50 0.04
N ARG A 107 12.17 14.98 0.83
CA ARG A 107 13.47 14.54 0.34
C ARG A 107 13.63 13.03 0.48
N LEU A 108 14.04 12.41 -0.59
CA LEU A 108 14.51 11.02 -0.61
C LEU A 108 16.02 11.03 -0.80
N ASP A 109 16.76 10.74 0.27
CA ASP A 109 18.24 10.78 0.26
C ASP A 109 18.78 12.14 -0.21
N GLY A 110 18.22 13.24 0.32
CA GLY A 110 18.58 14.62 -0.04
C GLY A 110 17.95 15.13 -1.35
N ARG A 111 17.41 14.27 -2.21
CA ARG A 111 16.78 14.62 -3.46
C ARG A 111 15.33 15.07 -3.26
N PRO A 112 14.91 16.24 -3.75
CA PRO A 112 13.51 16.65 -3.69
C PRO A 112 12.63 15.75 -4.56
N VAL A 113 11.50 15.32 -4.01
CA VAL A 113 10.50 14.48 -4.67
C VAL A 113 9.10 14.95 -4.32
N MET A 114 8.13 14.70 -5.19
CA MET A 114 6.71 14.89 -4.90
C MET A 114 6.12 13.57 -4.42
N ILE A 115 5.55 13.55 -3.23
CA ILE A 115 4.82 12.40 -2.67
C ILE A 115 3.32 12.65 -2.80
N ILE A 116 2.60 11.64 -3.24
CA ILE A 116 1.13 11.62 -3.30
C ILE A 116 0.67 10.24 -2.84
N GLY A 117 -0.27 10.15 -1.90
CA GLY A 117 -0.70 8.83 -1.47
C GLY A 117 -2.05 8.83 -0.79
N HIS A 118 -2.68 7.65 -0.80
CA HIS A 118 -3.89 7.43 -0.03
C HIS A 118 -3.55 7.36 1.46
N GLN A 119 -4.41 7.93 2.27
CA GLN A 119 -4.28 7.91 3.73
C GLN A 119 -5.57 7.41 4.36
N LYS A 120 -5.45 6.33 5.10
CA LYS A 120 -6.49 5.77 5.96
C LYS A 120 -6.33 6.27 7.40
N GLY A 121 -7.35 6.11 8.21
CA GLY A 121 -7.30 6.37 9.65
C GLY A 121 -7.21 5.08 10.46
N ARG A 122 -6.62 5.14 11.65
CA ARG A 122 -6.61 4.02 12.60
C ARG A 122 -7.81 4.04 13.53
N GLU A 123 -8.08 5.19 14.12
CA GLU A 123 -9.22 5.38 15.01
C GLU A 123 -10.48 5.80 14.24
N THR A 124 -11.65 5.58 14.82
CA THR A 124 -12.96 5.86 14.18
C THR A 124 -13.08 7.29 13.69
N LYS A 125 -12.66 8.28 14.50
CA LYS A 125 -12.70 9.70 14.10
C LYS A 125 -11.80 9.97 12.90
N GLU A 126 -10.61 9.38 12.89
CA GLU A 126 -9.68 9.54 11.78
C GLU A 126 -10.16 8.80 10.53
N LYS A 127 -10.71 7.59 10.67
CA LYS A 127 -11.35 6.85 9.55
C LYS A 127 -12.42 7.68 8.87
N ILE A 128 -13.32 8.30 9.65
CA ILE A 128 -14.37 9.19 9.13
C ILE A 128 -13.75 10.40 8.45
N ARG A 129 -12.78 11.06 9.09
CA ARG A 129 -12.08 12.24 8.53
C ARG A 129 -11.39 11.94 7.20
N ARG A 130 -10.83 10.73 7.05
CA ARG A 130 -10.14 10.23 5.85
C ARG A 130 -11.08 9.50 4.89
N ASN A 131 -12.39 9.57 5.13
CA ASN A 131 -13.40 8.86 4.36
C ASN A 131 -13.02 7.40 4.08
N PHE A 132 -12.49 6.70 5.09
CA PHE A 132 -12.03 5.31 5.01
C PHE A 132 -10.99 5.04 3.91
N GLY A 133 -10.26 6.06 3.49
CA GLY A 133 -9.29 5.97 2.39
C GLY A 133 -9.93 6.02 1.01
N MET A 134 -11.19 6.44 0.89
CA MET A 134 -11.89 6.61 -0.38
C MET A 134 -11.90 8.08 -0.80
N PRO A 135 -11.07 8.49 -1.78
CA PRO A 135 -11.01 9.90 -2.20
C PRO A 135 -12.28 10.36 -2.92
N ALA A 136 -12.67 11.60 -2.62
CA ALA A 136 -13.61 12.39 -3.39
C ALA A 136 -12.89 13.08 -4.58
N PRO A 137 -13.60 13.72 -5.52
CA PRO A 137 -12.99 14.39 -6.68
C PRO A 137 -11.90 15.40 -6.32
N GLU A 138 -12.04 16.06 -5.18
CA GLU A 138 -11.07 17.02 -4.64
C GLU A 138 -9.71 16.39 -4.37
N GLY A 139 -9.68 15.15 -3.93
CA GLY A 139 -8.44 14.38 -3.71
C GLY A 139 -7.69 14.13 -5.02
N TYR A 140 -8.40 13.72 -6.06
CA TYR A 140 -7.80 13.50 -7.37
C TYR A 140 -7.37 14.79 -8.05
N ARG A 141 -8.14 15.87 -7.93
CA ARG A 141 -7.73 17.19 -8.42
C ARG A 141 -6.51 17.73 -7.66
N LYS A 142 -6.43 17.50 -6.34
CA LYS A 142 -5.22 17.82 -5.57
C LYS A 142 -4.02 17.02 -6.08
N ALA A 143 -4.17 15.70 -6.29
CA ALA A 143 -3.11 14.87 -6.84
C ALA A 143 -2.64 15.41 -8.21
N LEU A 144 -3.56 15.74 -9.12
CA LEU A 144 -3.25 16.32 -10.41
C LEU A 144 -2.43 17.61 -10.27
N ARG A 145 -2.88 18.54 -9.42
CA ARG A 145 -2.18 19.79 -9.16
C ARG A 145 -0.73 19.56 -8.69
N LEU A 146 -0.53 18.58 -7.81
CA LEU A 146 0.79 18.23 -7.30
C LEU A 146 1.66 17.58 -8.39
N MET A 147 1.09 16.71 -9.23
CA MET A 147 1.80 16.13 -10.38
C MET A 147 2.29 17.20 -11.36
N GLN A 148 1.42 18.15 -11.70
CA GLN A 148 1.78 19.29 -12.58
C GLN A 148 2.83 20.20 -11.93
N MET A 149 2.78 20.39 -10.62
CA MET A 149 3.81 21.12 -9.88
C MET A 149 5.15 20.37 -9.95
N ALA A 150 5.15 19.05 -9.71
CA ALA A 150 6.35 18.22 -9.79
C ALA A 150 6.99 18.27 -11.18
N GLU A 151 6.18 18.17 -12.22
CA GLU A 151 6.65 18.29 -13.61
C GLU A 151 7.31 19.64 -13.88
N ARG A 152 6.66 20.74 -13.46
CA ARG A 152 7.20 22.11 -13.62
C ARG A 152 8.57 22.28 -12.96
N PHE A 153 8.74 21.70 -11.78
CA PHE A 153 9.99 21.79 -11.02
C PHE A 153 10.93 20.61 -11.27
N LYS A 154 10.63 19.73 -12.22
CA LYS A 154 11.41 18.55 -12.59
C LYS A 154 11.71 17.63 -11.41
N MET A 155 10.75 17.49 -10.52
CA MET A 155 10.81 16.57 -9.37
C MET A 155 10.22 15.22 -9.76
N PRO A 156 10.86 14.10 -9.41
CA PRO A 156 10.24 12.79 -9.51
C PRO A 156 8.96 12.72 -8.67
N ILE A 157 8.01 11.91 -9.14
CA ILE A 157 6.74 11.67 -8.44
C ILE A 157 6.76 10.25 -7.88
N ILE A 158 6.42 10.13 -6.60
CA ILE A 158 6.28 8.86 -5.89
C ILE A 158 4.84 8.79 -5.39
N THR A 159 4.10 7.76 -5.81
CA THR A 159 2.73 7.56 -5.35
C THR A 159 2.61 6.32 -4.47
N PHE A 160 1.81 6.41 -3.40
CA PHE A 160 1.48 5.29 -2.51
C PHE A 160 -0.01 4.98 -2.58
N ILE A 161 -0.34 3.77 -3.01
CA ILE A 161 -1.71 3.33 -3.27
C ILE A 161 -2.18 2.46 -2.11
N ASP A 162 -3.21 2.92 -1.40
CA ASP A 162 -3.90 2.16 -0.36
C ASP A 162 -5.35 2.64 -0.20
N THR A 163 -6.23 2.16 -1.07
CA THR A 163 -7.64 2.55 -1.13
C THR A 163 -8.53 1.37 -1.49
N PRO A 164 -9.71 1.23 -0.88
CA PRO A 164 -10.73 0.28 -1.36
C PRO A 164 -11.36 0.72 -2.69
N GLY A 165 -11.20 2.00 -3.08
CA GLY A 165 -11.75 2.58 -4.30
C GLY A 165 -12.05 4.07 -4.14
N ALA A 166 -12.54 4.69 -5.21
CA ALA A 166 -13.04 6.05 -5.16
C ALA A 166 -14.35 6.15 -4.38
N TYR A 167 -14.61 7.28 -3.73
CA TYR A 167 -15.86 7.50 -3.00
C TYR A 167 -17.06 7.50 -3.95
N PRO A 168 -18.07 6.61 -3.73
CA PRO A 168 -19.20 6.43 -4.64
C PRO A 168 -20.42 7.29 -4.27
N GLY A 169 -20.25 8.34 -3.46
CA GLY A 169 -21.37 9.16 -2.98
C GLY A 169 -21.93 10.11 -4.04
N VAL A 170 -23.21 10.48 -3.91
CA VAL A 170 -23.90 11.43 -4.82
C VAL A 170 -23.11 12.73 -4.98
N GLY A 171 -22.62 13.32 -3.89
CA GLY A 171 -21.80 14.54 -3.96
C GLY A 171 -20.47 14.36 -4.70
N ALA A 172 -19.93 13.16 -4.82
CA ALA A 172 -18.77 12.88 -5.65
C ALA A 172 -19.14 12.86 -7.15
N GLU A 173 -20.29 12.24 -7.48
CA GLU A 173 -20.81 12.29 -8.85
C GLU A 173 -21.09 13.73 -9.31
N GLU A 174 -21.78 14.51 -8.48
CA GLU A 174 -22.10 15.92 -8.75
C GLU A 174 -20.86 16.79 -8.98
N ARG A 175 -19.74 16.46 -8.34
CA ARG A 175 -18.47 17.20 -8.46
C ARG A 175 -17.46 16.57 -9.42
N GLY A 176 -17.90 15.58 -10.23
CA GLY A 176 -17.16 15.05 -11.35
C GLY A 176 -16.12 14.00 -10.97
N GLN A 177 -16.51 12.97 -10.19
CA GLN A 177 -15.62 11.86 -9.77
C GLN A 177 -14.96 11.18 -10.96
N SER A 178 -15.75 10.81 -11.96
CA SER A 178 -15.25 10.12 -13.16
C SER A 178 -14.29 11.00 -13.97
N GLU A 179 -14.61 12.28 -14.12
CA GLU A 179 -13.75 13.23 -14.82
C GLU A 179 -12.41 13.41 -14.09
N ALA A 180 -12.43 13.60 -12.78
CA ALA A 180 -11.22 13.79 -11.99
C ALA A 180 -10.27 12.58 -12.07
N ILE A 181 -10.82 11.35 -12.05
CA ILE A 181 -10.05 10.11 -12.21
C ILE A 181 -9.50 10.03 -13.65
N ALA A 182 -10.36 10.17 -14.66
CA ALA A 182 -9.97 10.04 -16.06
C ALA A 182 -8.91 11.06 -16.47
N ARG A 183 -9.03 12.28 -15.97
CA ARG A 183 -8.04 13.34 -16.19
C ARG A 183 -6.68 12.99 -15.59
N ASN A 184 -6.64 12.44 -14.39
CA ASN A 184 -5.39 11.97 -13.80
C ASN A 184 -4.73 10.87 -14.63
N LEU A 185 -5.49 9.89 -15.12
CA LEU A 185 -4.95 8.84 -16.01
C LEU A 185 -4.29 9.44 -17.24
N ARG A 186 -4.97 10.37 -17.89
CA ARG A 186 -4.47 11.07 -19.07
C ARG A 186 -3.19 11.86 -18.75
N GLU A 187 -3.20 12.69 -17.72
CA GLU A 187 -2.06 13.53 -17.37
C GLU A 187 -0.85 12.67 -16.94
N MET A 188 -1.06 11.65 -16.12
CA MET A 188 0.01 10.74 -15.71
C MET A 188 0.69 10.04 -16.89
N SER A 189 -0.08 9.69 -17.92
CA SER A 189 0.50 9.07 -19.12
C SER A 189 1.43 10.00 -19.90
N HIS A 190 1.32 11.32 -19.71
CA HIS A 190 2.10 12.35 -20.44
C HIS A 190 3.20 13.03 -19.60
N LEU A 191 3.27 12.79 -18.29
CA LEU A 191 4.27 13.41 -17.42
C LEU A 191 5.70 13.23 -17.95
N SER A 192 6.49 14.29 -17.88
CA SER A 192 7.87 14.34 -18.36
C SER A 192 8.92 14.06 -17.27
N VAL A 193 8.48 13.66 -16.09
CA VAL A 193 9.34 13.32 -14.94
C VAL A 193 9.15 11.86 -14.54
N PRO A 194 10.16 11.22 -13.92
CA PRO A 194 10.05 9.88 -13.38
C PRO A 194 8.85 9.75 -12.44
N THR A 195 8.03 8.73 -12.65
CA THR A 195 6.84 8.47 -11.83
C THR A 195 6.84 7.02 -11.36
N ILE A 196 6.93 6.81 -10.05
CA ILE A 196 6.97 5.50 -9.41
C ILE A 196 5.71 5.33 -8.57
N CYS A 197 4.94 4.29 -8.85
CA CYS A 197 3.72 3.97 -8.12
C CYS A 197 3.93 2.70 -7.28
N THR A 198 3.54 2.70 -6.02
CA THR A 198 3.66 1.52 -5.15
C THR A 198 2.34 1.23 -4.46
N VAL A 199 1.83 0.01 -4.64
CA VAL A 199 0.68 -0.47 -3.87
C VAL A 199 1.18 -0.96 -2.52
N ILE A 200 0.81 -0.24 -1.45
CA ILE A 200 1.28 -0.50 -0.09
C ILE A 200 0.27 -1.25 0.79
N GLY A 201 -0.96 -1.39 0.33
CA GLY A 201 -2.04 -2.10 0.99
C GLY A 201 -3.02 -2.65 -0.04
N GLU A 202 -4.24 -2.11 -0.09
CA GLU A 202 -5.20 -2.46 -1.14
C GLU A 202 -5.26 -1.41 -2.25
N GLY A 203 -5.15 -1.86 -3.49
CA GLY A 203 -5.28 -1.02 -4.68
C GLY A 203 -6.63 -1.24 -5.35
N GLY A 204 -7.66 -0.48 -4.95
CA GLY A 204 -9.03 -0.68 -5.43
C GLY A 204 -9.42 0.20 -6.61
N SER A 205 -9.78 -0.45 -7.73
CA SER A 205 -10.53 0.15 -8.84
C SER A 205 -9.94 1.46 -9.40
N GLY A 206 -10.78 2.34 -9.93
CA GLY A 206 -10.42 3.64 -10.45
C GLY A 206 -9.76 4.57 -9.42
N GLY A 207 -10.05 4.36 -8.13
CA GLY A 207 -9.39 5.08 -7.04
C GLY A 207 -7.89 4.86 -7.01
N ALA A 208 -7.47 3.62 -7.16
CA ALA A 208 -6.07 3.25 -7.25
C ALA A 208 -5.44 3.71 -8.58
N LEU A 209 -6.14 3.51 -9.70
CA LEU A 209 -5.64 3.90 -11.03
C LEU A 209 -5.38 5.39 -11.15
N ALA A 210 -6.18 6.24 -10.50
CA ALA A 210 -6.06 7.70 -10.59
C ALA A 210 -4.71 8.25 -10.11
N ILE A 211 -3.92 7.45 -9.38
CA ILE A 211 -2.53 7.75 -9.01
C ILE A 211 -1.58 6.57 -9.32
N GLY A 212 -1.99 5.67 -10.20
CA GLY A 212 -1.33 4.39 -10.47
C GLY A 212 -0.69 4.24 -11.86
N VAL A 213 -0.68 5.28 -12.69
CA VAL A 213 -0.05 5.25 -14.02
C VAL A 213 1.38 5.78 -13.94
N GLY A 214 2.35 4.89 -13.86
CA GLY A 214 3.77 5.24 -13.67
C GLY A 214 4.72 4.55 -14.64
N ASP A 215 5.97 4.99 -14.59
CA ASP A 215 7.09 4.34 -15.28
C ASP A 215 7.48 3.03 -14.61
N LYS A 216 7.30 2.97 -13.29
CA LYS A 216 7.41 1.78 -12.46
C LYS A 216 6.15 1.63 -11.63
N VAL A 217 5.64 0.41 -11.53
CA VAL A 217 4.54 0.05 -10.65
C VAL A 217 4.99 -1.12 -9.77
N ASN A 218 5.14 -0.86 -8.49
CA ASN A 218 5.57 -1.83 -7.51
C ASN A 218 4.40 -2.26 -6.62
N MET A 219 4.53 -3.42 -6.00
CA MET A 219 3.62 -3.88 -4.95
C MET A 219 4.42 -4.38 -3.76
N LEU A 220 3.94 -4.10 -2.55
CA LEU A 220 4.41 -4.83 -1.39
C LEU A 220 3.94 -6.28 -1.47
N GLN A 221 4.71 -7.19 -0.90
CA GLN A 221 4.51 -8.64 -1.01
C GLN A 221 3.08 -9.10 -0.67
N TYR A 222 2.50 -8.54 0.39
CA TYR A 222 1.16 -8.87 0.87
C TYR A 222 0.16 -7.73 0.62
N SER A 223 0.31 -7.01 -0.48
CA SER A 223 -0.67 -6.06 -1.01
C SER A 223 -1.54 -6.70 -2.09
N THR A 224 -2.66 -6.06 -2.41
CA THR A 224 -3.58 -6.50 -3.48
C THR A 224 -3.86 -5.36 -4.45
N TYR A 225 -4.08 -5.69 -5.72
CA TYR A 225 -4.45 -4.72 -6.75
C TYR A 225 -5.56 -5.31 -7.62
N SER A 226 -6.73 -4.69 -7.63
CA SER A 226 -7.93 -5.26 -8.25
C SER A 226 -8.93 -4.19 -8.70
N VAL A 227 -9.80 -4.56 -9.64
CA VAL A 227 -10.89 -3.70 -10.12
C VAL A 227 -12.04 -3.58 -9.12
N ILE A 228 -12.21 -4.58 -8.26
CA ILE A 228 -13.29 -4.67 -7.26
C ILE A 228 -12.79 -5.49 -6.06
N SER A 229 -13.41 -5.33 -4.90
CA SER A 229 -13.10 -6.19 -3.74
C SER A 229 -13.55 -7.63 -3.97
N PRO A 230 -12.89 -8.63 -3.35
CA PRO A 230 -13.35 -10.03 -3.44
C PRO A 230 -14.80 -10.21 -2.99
N GLU A 231 -15.23 -9.51 -1.94
CA GLU A 231 -16.61 -9.53 -1.43
C GLU A 231 -17.59 -8.94 -2.46
N GLY A 232 -17.21 -7.84 -3.10
CA GLY A 232 -18.01 -7.22 -4.16
C GLY A 232 -18.16 -8.14 -5.37
N CYS A 233 -17.07 -8.73 -5.83
CA CYS A 233 -17.06 -9.73 -6.90
C CYS A 233 -17.95 -10.93 -6.56
N ALA A 234 -17.79 -11.48 -5.35
CA ALA A 234 -18.59 -12.61 -4.86
C ALA A 234 -20.10 -12.28 -4.81
N SER A 235 -20.44 -11.10 -4.32
CA SER A 235 -21.83 -10.63 -4.25
C SER A 235 -22.46 -10.49 -5.64
N ILE A 236 -21.72 -10.02 -6.62
CA ILE A 236 -22.21 -9.87 -8.01
C ILE A 236 -22.37 -11.24 -8.69
N LEU A 237 -21.34 -12.09 -8.64
CA LEU A 237 -21.31 -13.33 -9.39
C LEU A 237 -22.05 -14.48 -8.71
N TRP A 238 -21.93 -14.62 -7.41
CA TRP A 238 -22.52 -15.73 -6.64
C TRP A 238 -23.65 -15.33 -5.71
N LYS A 239 -24.03 -14.05 -5.68
CA LYS A 239 -25.07 -13.49 -4.78
C LYS A 239 -24.81 -13.75 -3.29
N SER A 240 -23.55 -14.01 -2.91
CA SER A 240 -23.12 -14.23 -1.53
C SER A 240 -21.70 -13.73 -1.30
N ALA A 241 -21.53 -12.86 -0.31
CA ALA A 241 -20.23 -12.37 0.12
C ALA A 241 -19.35 -13.48 0.75
N ASP A 242 -19.94 -14.57 1.23
CA ASP A 242 -19.22 -15.73 1.80
C ASP A 242 -18.32 -16.43 0.77
N LYS A 243 -18.53 -16.16 -0.52
CA LYS A 243 -17.70 -16.63 -1.63
C LYS A 243 -16.48 -15.75 -1.91
N ALA A 244 -16.21 -14.75 -1.05
CA ALA A 244 -15.06 -13.87 -1.20
C ALA A 244 -13.71 -14.61 -1.30
N PRO A 245 -13.44 -15.71 -0.55
CA PRO A 245 -12.21 -16.49 -0.75
C PRO A 245 -12.06 -17.05 -2.17
N LEU A 246 -13.14 -17.60 -2.72
CA LEU A 246 -13.15 -18.11 -4.09
C LEU A 246 -12.96 -16.97 -5.12
N ALA A 247 -13.59 -15.83 -4.88
CA ALA A 247 -13.41 -14.65 -5.73
C ALA A 247 -11.96 -14.14 -5.70
N ALA A 248 -11.34 -14.06 -4.53
CA ALA A 248 -9.95 -13.61 -4.39
C ALA A 248 -8.98 -14.46 -5.23
N GLU A 249 -9.12 -15.78 -5.18
CA GLU A 249 -8.31 -16.71 -6.00
C GLU A 249 -8.57 -16.52 -7.50
N ALA A 250 -9.85 -16.48 -7.91
CA ALA A 250 -10.22 -16.36 -9.32
C ALA A 250 -9.80 -15.03 -9.96
N MET A 251 -9.79 -13.94 -9.17
CA MET A 251 -9.43 -12.60 -9.65
C MET A 251 -7.93 -12.39 -9.86
N GLY A 252 -7.06 -13.19 -9.24
CA GLY A 252 -5.62 -13.10 -9.40
C GLY A 252 -5.01 -11.78 -8.90
N ILE A 253 -5.48 -11.29 -7.76
CA ILE A 253 -5.21 -9.93 -7.22
C ILE A 253 -3.88 -9.75 -6.48
N ILE A 254 -3.12 -10.82 -6.31
CA ILE A 254 -1.88 -10.84 -5.51
C ILE A 254 -0.64 -10.49 -6.34
N ALA A 255 0.38 -9.98 -5.69
CA ALA A 255 1.58 -9.47 -6.34
C ALA A 255 2.30 -10.51 -7.25
N PRO A 256 2.48 -11.78 -6.88
CA PRO A 256 3.10 -12.77 -7.77
C PRO A 256 2.35 -12.92 -9.10
N ARG A 257 1.01 -13.03 -9.04
CA ARG A 257 0.19 -13.19 -10.24
C ARG A 257 0.23 -11.96 -11.14
N LEU A 258 0.17 -10.76 -10.55
CA LEU A 258 0.21 -9.51 -11.31
C LEU A 258 1.59 -9.26 -11.94
N LYS A 259 2.66 -9.72 -11.30
CA LYS A 259 4.00 -9.69 -11.89
C LYS A 259 4.14 -10.66 -13.06
N GLU A 260 3.62 -11.87 -12.94
CA GLU A 260 3.55 -12.84 -14.04
C GLU A 260 2.80 -12.27 -15.26
N LEU A 261 1.70 -11.57 -15.02
CA LEU A 261 0.92 -10.86 -16.04
C LEU A 261 1.57 -9.56 -16.55
N LYS A 262 2.75 -9.20 -16.06
CA LYS A 262 3.49 -7.97 -16.40
C LYS A 262 2.74 -6.67 -16.08
N LEU A 263 1.78 -6.70 -15.16
CA LEU A 263 1.03 -5.53 -14.72
C LEU A 263 1.81 -4.71 -13.68
N ILE A 264 2.78 -5.33 -13.00
CA ILE A 264 3.70 -4.67 -12.05
C ILE A 264 5.15 -5.00 -12.39
N ASP A 265 6.07 -4.11 -11.95
CA ASP A 265 7.52 -4.26 -12.20
C ASP A 265 8.24 -5.01 -11.09
N SER A 266 7.92 -4.74 -9.83
CA SER A 266 8.64 -5.31 -8.71
C SER A 266 7.71 -5.67 -7.56
N ILE A 267 8.09 -6.74 -6.85
CA ILE A 267 7.51 -7.12 -5.57
C ILE A 267 8.51 -6.74 -4.50
N ILE A 268 8.11 -5.86 -3.59
CA ILE A 268 8.95 -5.44 -2.46
C ILE A 268 8.69 -6.42 -1.31
N PRO A 269 9.70 -7.17 -0.86
CA PRO A 269 9.51 -8.15 0.21
C PRO A 269 9.14 -7.46 1.53
N GLU A 270 8.24 -8.08 2.26
CA GLU A 270 7.83 -7.62 3.59
C GLU A 270 8.56 -8.38 4.69
N PRO A 271 8.72 -7.79 5.87
CA PRO A 271 9.20 -8.50 7.05
C PRO A 271 8.35 -9.72 7.35
N LEU A 272 8.93 -10.70 8.03
CA LEU A 272 8.20 -11.90 8.46
C LEU A 272 6.96 -11.52 9.28
N GLY A 273 5.82 -12.03 8.88
CA GLY A 273 4.54 -11.68 9.47
C GLY A 273 3.88 -10.41 8.91
N GLY A 274 4.48 -9.75 7.89
CA GLY A 274 3.92 -8.59 7.18
C GLY A 274 4.48 -7.24 7.63
N ALA A 275 4.17 -6.21 6.87
CA ALA A 275 4.70 -4.84 7.04
C ALA A 275 4.45 -4.25 8.45
N HIS A 276 3.33 -4.60 9.09
CA HIS A 276 2.95 -4.12 10.42
C HIS A 276 3.79 -4.72 11.56
N ARG A 277 4.48 -5.84 11.33
CA ARG A 277 5.34 -6.49 12.32
C ARG A 277 6.67 -5.74 12.51
N ASN A 278 7.16 -5.09 11.46
CA ASN A 278 8.37 -4.28 11.52
C ASN A 278 8.29 -3.14 10.48
N PRO A 279 7.60 -2.03 10.82
CA PRO A 279 7.42 -0.90 9.92
C PRO A 279 8.73 -0.25 9.48
N GLU A 280 9.74 -0.22 10.33
CA GLU A 280 11.07 0.34 10.06
C GLU A 280 11.79 -0.47 8.98
N ALA A 281 11.84 -1.80 9.13
CA ALA A 281 12.43 -2.68 8.13
C ALA A 281 11.66 -2.63 6.80
N MET A 282 10.33 -2.53 6.86
CA MET A 282 9.51 -2.37 5.65
C MET A 282 9.81 -1.05 4.94
N ALA A 283 9.91 0.05 5.68
CA ALA A 283 10.24 1.36 5.12
C ALA A 283 11.66 1.39 4.52
N ALA A 284 12.62 0.70 5.14
CA ALA A 284 13.97 0.56 4.58
C ALA A 284 13.96 -0.22 3.26
N SER A 285 13.21 -1.32 3.16
CA SER A 285 13.05 -2.08 1.92
C SER A 285 12.39 -1.24 0.82
N LEU A 286 11.33 -0.50 1.18
CA LEU A 286 10.66 0.41 0.26
C LEU A 286 11.61 1.52 -0.23
N LYS A 287 12.34 2.17 0.66
CA LYS A 287 13.32 3.21 0.32
C LYS A 287 14.37 2.69 -0.65
N ALA A 288 14.93 1.51 -0.39
CA ALA A 288 15.93 0.89 -1.25
C ALA A 288 15.39 0.64 -2.67
N GLN A 289 14.14 0.14 -2.79
CA GLN A 289 13.51 -0.08 -4.10
C GLN A 289 13.26 1.25 -4.83
N LEU A 290 12.77 2.29 -4.14
CA LEU A 290 12.53 3.60 -4.75
C LEU A 290 13.81 4.23 -5.28
N LEU A 291 14.91 4.13 -4.55
CA LEU A 291 16.23 4.63 -5.00
C LEU A 291 16.73 3.87 -6.22
N ALA A 292 16.58 2.54 -6.25
CA ALA A 292 16.95 1.72 -7.40
C ALA A 292 16.10 2.07 -8.64
N ASP A 293 14.80 2.25 -8.47
CA ASP A 293 13.89 2.62 -9.56
C ASP A 293 14.21 4.03 -10.11
N LEU A 294 14.52 4.99 -9.24
CA LEU A 294 14.94 6.33 -9.67
C LEU A 294 16.23 6.27 -10.47
N ALA A 295 17.22 5.51 -10.00
CA ALA A 295 18.49 5.34 -10.72
C ALA A 295 18.28 4.74 -12.13
N ASP A 296 17.36 3.80 -12.27
CA ASP A 296 16.97 3.17 -13.54
C ASP A 296 16.28 4.15 -14.50
N LEU A 297 15.50 5.07 -13.96
CA LEU A 297 14.74 6.05 -14.74
C LEU A 297 15.56 7.31 -15.09
N ASP A 298 16.51 7.69 -14.26
CA ASP A 298 17.32 8.92 -14.43
C ASP A 298 18.26 8.89 -15.64
N VAL A 299 18.60 7.69 -16.13
CA VAL A 299 19.43 7.54 -17.32
C VAL A 299 18.66 7.73 -18.63
N LEU A 300 17.34 7.81 -18.57
CA LEU A 300 16.48 7.98 -19.73
C LEU A 300 16.31 9.45 -20.09
N SER A 301 16.28 9.75 -21.39
CA SER A 301 15.79 11.04 -21.85
C SER A 301 14.29 11.19 -21.57
N THR A 302 13.79 12.42 -21.54
CA THR A 302 12.34 12.67 -21.39
C THR A 302 11.51 11.97 -22.47
N GLU A 303 12.02 11.89 -23.68
CA GLU A 303 11.35 11.22 -24.79
C GLU A 303 11.31 9.70 -24.57
N ASP A 304 12.43 9.10 -24.20
CA ASP A 304 12.51 7.66 -23.92
C ASP A 304 11.64 7.26 -22.73
N LEU A 305 11.60 8.11 -21.68
CA LEU A 305 10.75 7.91 -20.53
C LEU A 305 9.25 7.84 -20.94
N LYS A 306 8.79 8.81 -21.72
CA LYS A 306 7.39 8.84 -22.23
C LYS A 306 7.10 7.67 -23.15
N ASN A 307 8.00 7.36 -24.06
CA ASN A 307 7.85 6.24 -24.98
C ASN A 307 7.80 4.90 -24.24
N ARG A 308 8.67 4.69 -23.24
CA ARG A 308 8.66 3.49 -22.40
C ARG A 308 7.33 3.34 -21.66
N ARG A 309 6.80 4.42 -21.06
CA ARG A 309 5.50 4.42 -20.38
C ARG A 309 4.36 4.12 -21.34
N TYR A 310 4.37 4.72 -22.51
CA TYR A 310 3.38 4.45 -23.57
C TYR A 310 3.41 2.99 -24.02
N GLN A 311 4.59 2.45 -24.35
CA GLN A 311 4.73 1.05 -24.79
C GLN A 311 4.28 0.07 -23.71
N ARG A 312 4.59 0.37 -22.43
CA ARG A 312 4.11 -0.40 -21.30
C ARG A 312 2.57 -0.46 -21.29
N LEU A 313 1.88 0.68 -21.37
CA LEU A 313 0.43 0.75 -21.34
C LEU A 313 -0.19 0.01 -22.53
N MET A 314 0.41 0.14 -23.72
CA MET A 314 -0.04 -0.55 -24.93
C MET A 314 0.22 -2.05 -24.91
N SER A 315 1.12 -2.53 -24.06
CA SER A 315 1.41 -3.98 -23.95
C SER A 315 0.42 -4.74 -23.03
N TYR A 316 -0.41 -4.04 -22.28
CA TYR A 316 -1.37 -4.67 -21.38
C TYR A 316 -2.45 -5.45 -22.14
N GLY A 317 -2.76 -6.67 -21.68
CA GLY A 317 -3.80 -7.51 -22.25
C GLY A 317 -3.41 -8.32 -23.51
N TYR A 318 -2.19 -8.21 -23.99
CA TYR A 318 -1.62 -9.02 -25.07
C TYR A 318 -0.58 -9.97 -24.49
N ALA A 319 -1.03 -11.04 -23.83
CA ALA A 319 -0.17 -12.11 -23.29
C ALA A 319 -0.15 -13.32 -24.21
#